data_8348167a230b78fc2f75f4b82accf26d
#
_entry.id   8348167a230b78fc2f75f4b82accf26d
#
_cell.length_a   1.000
_cell.length_b   1.000
_cell.length_c   1.000
_cell.angle_alpha   90.00
_cell.angle_beta   90.00
_cell.angle_gamma   90.00
#
_symmetry.space_group_name_H-M   'P 1'
#
loop_
_entity.id
_entity.type
_entity.pdbx_description
1 polymer ?
#
loop_
_entity_poly.entity_id
_entity_poly.type
_entity_poly.pdbx_seq_one_letter_code
_entity_poly.pdbx_strand_id
1 'polypeptide(L)'
;MRSGLFVIVSALALSGAAQAEDPILFTSHAGQSVDAYQGAFQAPENRNDPDSRMIEIGYVRFPALEGASGSPIVYLAGGPGGSGTGTARRQRFDLFMQMRRHGDVIAFDQRGTGLSSNDLPHCVSSVAVSETEPTTDAAYANAYREAALECRAFWHEQGVAIEGYTTQQSVQDISDLRAHLGAEKVTLWGISYGTHLAMAALKSIPDEIDRAILASAEGLDQTVKLPSQTEAYIERLQQAVNAQPAAADAYPDIAGTMRRVHARLEAEPVMIEVADRDSGARPYLLQRRDLQQMTSGLIADPGSAAIALAMYTELDQAGSANIAAALIGRFYDLGEPISLSPMSTAMDMASGITDARLAQVEAEAQTALLGAYLNFPMPQLNRLWGGLDLGDGFRTAPQGDTPILLLSGTLDGRTYPDSQRAALAGMSDVDWVIVENAGHNLYMTTPDVHVVMHAFMEGGSVDGERIIAPLPDLTELPF
;
A
#
# COMPACT_ATOMS: atom_id res chain seq x y z
N MET A 1 13.97 58.53 -36.17
CA MET A 1 13.19 57.37 -36.61
C MET A 1 13.90 56.14 -36.04
N ARG A 2 13.37 55.55 -34.96
CA ARG A 2 13.87 54.29 -34.41
C ARG A 2 12.76 53.23 -34.61
N SER A 3 13.02 52.28 -35.51
CA SER A 3 12.14 51.16 -35.77
C SER A 3 12.30 50.14 -34.66
N GLY A 4 11.26 49.92 -33.87
CA GLY A 4 11.19 48.81 -32.91
C GLY A 4 10.79 47.53 -33.64
N LEU A 5 11.61 46.52 -33.50
CA LEU A 5 11.36 45.14 -33.96
C LEU A 5 10.54 44.42 -32.89
N PHE A 6 9.27 44.14 -33.16
CA PHE A 6 8.44 43.26 -32.35
C PHE A 6 8.76 41.79 -32.70
N VAL A 7 9.35 41.06 -31.79
CA VAL A 7 9.48 39.61 -31.89
C VAL A 7 8.20 38.99 -31.33
N ILE A 8 7.39 38.43 -32.18
CA ILE A 8 6.23 37.62 -31.83
C ILE A 8 6.76 36.22 -31.49
N VAL A 9 6.81 35.90 -30.22
CA VAL A 9 7.03 34.50 -29.77
C VAL A 9 5.71 33.76 -29.89
N SER A 10 5.58 32.97 -30.94
CA SER A 10 4.46 32.03 -31.08
C SER A 10 4.70 30.87 -30.13
N ALA A 11 3.92 30.82 -29.05
CA ALA A 11 3.80 29.60 -28.22
C ALA A 11 3.08 28.55 -29.07
N LEU A 12 3.80 27.55 -29.55
CA LEU A 12 3.18 26.33 -30.09
C LEU A 12 2.56 25.61 -28.90
N ALA A 13 1.25 25.70 -28.78
CA ALA A 13 0.49 24.73 -27.96
C ALA A 13 0.58 23.39 -28.70
N LEU A 14 1.37 22.48 -28.15
CA LEU A 14 1.29 21.06 -28.50
C LEU A 14 -0.05 20.54 -27.97
N SER A 15 -1.09 20.63 -28.81
CA SER A 15 -2.30 19.84 -28.61
C SER A 15 -1.91 18.38 -28.88
N GLY A 16 -1.51 17.64 -27.85
CA GLY A 16 -1.43 16.20 -27.92
C GLY A 16 -2.79 15.66 -28.35
N ALA A 17 -2.87 15.05 -29.52
CA ALA A 17 -4.06 14.29 -29.89
C ALA A 17 -4.24 13.22 -28.82
N ALA A 18 -5.42 13.16 -28.19
CA ALA A 18 -5.76 12.07 -27.27
C ALA A 18 -5.49 10.75 -28.01
N GLN A 19 -4.63 9.92 -27.45
CA GLN A 19 -4.33 8.61 -28.03
C GLN A 19 -5.64 7.82 -27.98
N ALA A 20 -6.03 7.20 -29.09
CA ALA A 20 -7.30 6.48 -29.15
C ALA A 20 -7.22 5.27 -28.22
N GLU A 21 -8.25 5.08 -27.39
CA GLU A 21 -8.37 3.87 -26.57
C GLU A 21 -8.68 2.66 -27.47
N ASP A 22 -8.06 1.53 -27.17
CA ASP A 22 -8.30 0.27 -27.85
C ASP A 22 -9.44 -0.51 -27.18
N PRO A 23 -10.49 -0.92 -27.93
CA PRO A 23 -11.52 -1.79 -27.38
C PRO A 23 -10.95 -3.17 -27.04
N ILE A 24 -11.21 -3.66 -25.83
CA ILE A 24 -10.75 -4.95 -25.34
C ILE A 24 -11.90 -5.75 -24.70
N LEU A 25 -11.78 -7.07 -24.70
CA LEU A 25 -12.55 -7.93 -23.83
C LEU A 25 -11.73 -8.15 -22.55
N PHE A 26 -12.07 -7.43 -21.49
CA PHE A 26 -11.39 -7.59 -20.20
C PHE A 26 -11.93 -8.80 -19.48
N THR A 27 -11.03 -9.74 -19.10
CA THR A 27 -11.41 -10.99 -18.43
C THR A 27 -10.77 -11.07 -17.05
N SER A 28 -11.59 -11.33 -16.03
CA SER A 28 -11.14 -11.57 -14.66
C SER A 28 -10.49 -12.95 -14.52
N HIS A 29 -9.75 -13.17 -13.44
CA HIS A 29 -9.17 -14.48 -13.14
C HIS A 29 -10.25 -15.56 -12.87
N ALA A 30 -11.46 -15.15 -12.49
CA ALA A 30 -12.61 -16.05 -12.35
C ALA A 30 -13.33 -16.36 -13.69
N GLY A 31 -12.82 -15.81 -14.81
CA GLY A 31 -13.37 -16.06 -16.15
C GLY A 31 -14.56 -15.16 -16.54
N GLN A 32 -14.94 -14.19 -15.71
CA GLN A 32 -15.95 -13.18 -16.05
C GLN A 32 -15.36 -12.19 -17.06
N SER A 33 -16.13 -11.79 -18.06
CA SER A 33 -15.66 -10.89 -19.11
C SER A 33 -16.60 -9.71 -19.30
N VAL A 34 -16.02 -8.55 -19.69
CA VAL A 34 -16.74 -7.31 -19.97
C VAL A 34 -16.04 -6.55 -21.08
N ASP A 35 -16.82 -5.87 -21.93
CA ASP A 35 -16.27 -4.91 -22.88
C ASP A 35 -15.69 -3.72 -22.14
N ALA A 36 -14.46 -3.38 -22.46
CA ALA A 36 -13.70 -2.31 -21.83
C ALA A 36 -12.79 -1.64 -22.89
N TYR A 37 -12.09 -0.60 -22.47
CA TYR A 37 -11.11 0.09 -23.31
C TYR A 37 -9.77 0.16 -22.58
N GLN A 38 -8.70 -0.18 -23.27
CA GLN A 38 -7.35 0.04 -22.78
C GLN A 38 -6.83 1.36 -23.38
N GLY A 39 -6.39 2.24 -22.51
CA GLY A 39 -5.83 3.53 -22.90
C GLY A 39 -4.47 3.76 -22.26
N ALA A 40 -3.75 4.72 -22.82
CA ALA A 40 -2.50 5.22 -22.26
C ALA A 40 -2.27 6.68 -22.67
N PHE A 41 -1.45 7.39 -21.91
CA PHE A 41 -0.94 8.71 -22.25
C PHE A 41 0.53 8.84 -21.89
N GLN A 42 1.20 9.83 -22.47
CA GLN A 42 2.61 10.09 -22.22
C GLN A 42 2.78 11.11 -21.09
N ALA A 43 3.67 10.83 -20.15
CA ALA A 43 4.05 11.73 -19.06
C ALA A 43 5.57 11.80 -18.93
N PRO A 44 6.16 12.93 -18.50
CA PRO A 44 7.58 12.97 -18.17
C PRO A 44 7.89 11.99 -17.02
N GLU A 45 8.95 11.19 -17.14
CA GLU A 45 9.38 10.30 -16.07
C GLU A 45 9.70 11.08 -14.79
N ASN A 46 10.38 12.23 -14.94
CA ASN A 46 10.66 13.17 -13.86
C ASN A 46 10.32 14.59 -14.30
N ARG A 47 9.18 15.13 -13.86
CA ARG A 47 8.73 16.49 -14.21
C ARG A 47 9.64 17.61 -13.68
N ASN A 48 10.59 17.29 -12.80
CA ASN A 48 11.58 18.26 -12.32
C ASN A 48 12.79 18.37 -13.26
N ASP A 49 12.91 17.48 -14.25
CA ASP A 49 13.95 17.49 -15.25
C ASP A 49 13.33 17.89 -16.61
N PRO A 50 13.70 19.05 -17.16
CA PRO A 50 13.17 19.51 -18.46
C PRO A 50 13.57 18.61 -19.65
N ASP A 51 14.64 17.83 -19.51
CA ASP A 51 15.13 16.88 -20.50
C ASP A 51 14.69 15.44 -20.22
N SER A 52 13.74 15.26 -19.28
CA SER A 52 13.24 13.93 -18.91
C SER A 52 12.68 13.17 -20.10
N ARG A 53 12.98 11.88 -20.17
CA ARG A 53 12.29 10.99 -21.13
C ARG A 53 10.80 10.92 -20.80
N MET A 54 10.01 10.62 -21.82
CA MET A 54 8.59 10.32 -21.65
C MET A 54 8.40 8.85 -21.30
N ILE A 55 7.46 8.58 -20.40
CA ILE A 55 6.98 7.24 -20.03
C ILE A 55 5.50 7.13 -20.36
N GLU A 56 5.05 5.91 -20.59
CA GLU A 56 3.64 5.62 -20.82
C GLU A 56 2.93 5.35 -19.49
N ILE A 57 1.77 5.99 -19.29
CA ILE A 57 0.88 5.76 -18.15
C ILE A 57 -0.39 5.11 -18.68
N GLY A 58 -0.59 3.84 -18.32
CA GLY A 58 -1.65 2.99 -18.84
C GLY A 58 -2.81 2.82 -17.86
N TYR A 59 -3.98 2.54 -18.42
CA TYR A 59 -5.21 2.28 -17.67
C TYR A 59 -6.17 1.39 -18.45
N VAL A 60 -7.16 0.82 -17.75
CA VAL A 60 -8.34 0.22 -18.36
C VAL A 60 -9.57 0.97 -17.89
N ARG A 61 -10.36 1.44 -18.86
CA ARG A 61 -11.64 2.10 -18.62
C ARG A 61 -12.80 1.12 -18.85
N PHE A 62 -13.61 0.96 -17.82
CA PHE A 62 -14.89 0.26 -17.87
C PHE A 62 -15.99 1.30 -18.04
N PRO A 63 -16.68 1.35 -19.20
CA PRO A 63 -17.71 2.36 -19.46
C PRO A 63 -18.82 2.35 -18.43
N ALA A 64 -19.31 3.52 -18.11
CA ALA A 64 -20.48 3.72 -17.27
C ALA A 64 -21.70 2.92 -17.79
N LEU A 65 -22.59 2.52 -16.89
CA LEU A 65 -23.87 1.94 -17.28
C LEU A 65 -24.80 3.04 -17.81
N GLU A 66 -25.77 2.65 -18.62
CA GLU A 66 -26.75 3.56 -19.21
C GLU A 66 -27.43 4.41 -18.12
N GLY A 67 -27.44 5.72 -18.30
CA GLY A 67 -27.99 6.69 -17.36
C GLY A 67 -27.02 7.20 -16.29
N ALA A 68 -25.84 6.63 -16.13
CA ALA A 68 -24.83 7.17 -15.24
C ALA A 68 -24.09 8.35 -15.89
N SER A 69 -23.87 9.44 -15.12
CA SER A 69 -23.28 10.69 -15.60
C SER A 69 -22.32 11.34 -14.62
N GLY A 70 -21.86 10.61 -13.60
CA GLY A 70 -20.89 11.11 -12.62
C GLY A 70 -19.48 11.21 -13.20
N SER A 71 -18.60 11.85 -12.44
CA SER A 71 -17.17 11.96 -12.75
C SER A 71 -16.53 10.57 -12.89
N PRO A 72 -15.52 10.39 -13.76
CA PRO A 72 -14.78 9.14 -13.83
C PRO A 72 -14.21 8.74 -12.47
N ILE A 73 -14.34 7.48 -12.12
CA ILE A 73 -13.91 6.91 -10.83
C ILE A 73 -12.55 6.27 -11.02
N VAL A 74 -11.50 6.89 -10.50
CA VAL A 74 -10.12 6.44 -10.63
C VAL A 74 -9.75 5.57 -9.43
N TYR A 75 -9.53 4.29 -9.68
CA TYR A 75 -9.08 3.35 -8.65
C TYR A 75 -7.58 3.47 -8.41
N LEU A 76 -7.21 3.74 -7.16
CA LEU A 76 -5.83 3.89 -6.68
C LEU A 76 -5.44 2.68 -5.84
N ALA A 77 -4.60 1.82 -6.40
CA ALA A 77 -4.13 0.62 -5.73
C ALA A 77 -3.19 0.95 -4.56
N GLY A 78 -3.19 0.09 -3.55
CA GLY A 78 -2.28 0.15 -2.41
C GLY A 78 -0.89 -0.44 -2.71
N GLY A 79 -0.14 -0.68 -1.67
CA GLY A 79 1.21 -1.21 -1.69
C GLY A 79 2.16 -0.33 -0.88
N PRO A 80 2.91 0.63 -1.49
CA PRO A 80 2.95 1.04 -2.91
C PRO A 80 3.40 -0.04 -3.88
N GLY A 81 3.07 0.13 -5.17
CA GLY A 81 3.47 -0.81 -6.23
C GLY A 81 2.34 -1.72 -6.73
N GLY A 82 1.13 -1.63 -6.16
CA GLY A 82 -0.02 -2.37 -6.66
C GLY A 82 -0.52 -1.85 -8.01
N SER A 83 -0.96 -2.79 -8.88
CA SER A 83 -1.58 -2.47 -10.18
C SER A 83 -3.09 -2.35 -10.03
N GLY A 84 -3.68 -1.27 -10.56
CA GLY A 84 -5.12 -1.09 -10.64
C GLY A 84 -5.77 -2.09 -11.59
N THR A 85 -5.19 -2.28 -12.77
CA THR A 85 -5.66 -3.27 -13.76
C THR A 85 -5.52 -4.71 -13.23
N GLY A 86 -4.42 -5.01 -12.54
CA GLY A 86 -4.22 -6.29 -11.86
C GLY A 86 -5.24 -6.52 -10.74
N THR A 87 -5.60 -5.49 -9.99
CA THR A 87 -6.63 -5.57 -8.95
C THR A 87 -8.01 -5.81 -9.55
N ALA A 88 -8.36 -5.12 -10.63
CA ALA A 88 -9.62 -5.32 -11.33
C ALA A 88 -9.78 -6.75 -11.90
N ARG A 89 -8.68 -7.46 -12.22
CA ARG A 89 -8.72 -8.86 -12.68
C ARG A 89 -8.99 -9.89 -11.56
N ARG A 90 -8.83 -9.48 -10.29
CA ARG A 90 -8.90 -10.38 -9.13
C ARG A 90 -10.26 -10.27 -8.41
N GLN A 91 -10.27 -10.46 -7.13
CA GLN A 91 -11.47 -10.52 -6.27
C GLN A 91 -12.35 -9.26 -6.33
N ARG A 92 -11.80 -8.09 -6.70
CA ARG A 92 -12.56 -6.83 -6.78
C ARG A 92 -13.28 -6.62 -8.11
N PHE A 93 -13.20 -7.53 -9.08
CA PHE A 93 -13.84 -7.37 -10.38
C PHE A 93 -15.32 -6.96 -10.27
N ASP A 94 -16.09 -7.71 -9.46
CA ASP A 94 -17.53 -7.43 -9.30
C ASP A 94 -17.79 -6.03 -8.73
N LEU A 95 -16.93 -5.55 -7.82
CA LEU A 95 -17.06 -4.20 -7.27
C LEU A 95 -16.74 -3.13 -8.34
N PHE A 96 -15.71 -3.33 -9.18
CA PHE A 96 -15.48 -2.45 -10.33
C PHE A 96 -16.71 -2.41 -11.24
N MET A 97 -17.37 -3.55 -11.49
CA MET A 97 -18.58 -3.60 -12.32
C MET A 97 -19.75 -2.88 -11.65
N GLN A 98 -19.91 -2.98 -10.34
CA GLN A 98 -20.96 -2.28 -9.59
C GLN A 98 -20.78 -0.76 -9.61
N MET A 99 -19.55 -0.26 -9.50
CA MET A 99 -19.26 1.18 -9.47
C MET A 99 -19.57 1.88 -10.82
N ARG A 100 -19.67 1.15 -11.93
CA ARG A 100 -20.08 1.66 -13.25
C ARG A 100 -21.46 2.30 -13.27
N ARG A 101 -22.32 2.07 -12.26
CA ARG A 101 -23.61 2.76 -12.11
C ARG A 101 -23.48 4.24 -11.79
N HIS A 102 -22.30 4.70 -11.37
CA HIS A 102 -22.05 6.09 -11.01
C HIS A 102 -21.25 6.87 -12.03
N GLY A 103 -20.46 6.22 -12.86
CA GLY A 103 -19.61 6.83 -13.89
C GLY A 103 -18.70 5.78 -14.54
N ASP A 104 -17.85 6.23 -15.46
CA ASP A 104 -16.77 5.38 -15.96
C ASP A 104 -15.84 4.97 -14.82
N VAL A 105 -15.42 3.70 -14.79
CA VAL A 105 -14.49 3.21 -13.77
C VAL A 105 -13.12 2.98 -14.42
N ILE A 106 -12.10 3.62 -13.88
CA ILE A 106 -10.74 3.61 -14.40
C ILE A 106 -9.87 2.75 -13.49
N ALA A 107 -9.48 1.57 -13.97
CA ALA A 107 -8.43 0.79 -13.35
C ALA A 107 -7.08 1.41 -13.75
N PHE A 108 -6.60 2.32 -12.93
CA PHE A 108 -5.41 3.12 -13.19
C PHE A 108 -4.15 2.40 -12.70
N ASP A 109 -3.17 2.24 -13.58
CA ASP A 109 -1.85 1.75 -13.18
C ASP A 109 -0.92 2.94 -12.95
N GLN A 110 -0.52 3.13 -11.70
CA GLN A 110 0.43 4.17 -11.32
C GLN A 110 1.77 3.95 -12.03
N ARG A 111 2.56 5.02 -12.22
CA ARG A 111 3.90 4.93 -12.83
C ARG A 111 4.73 3.81 -12.23
N GLY A 112 5.34 2.99 -13.06
CA GLY A 112 6.14 1.83 -12.66
C GLY A 112 5.32 0.60 -12.26
N THR A 113 3.99 0.56 -12.51
CA THR A 113 3.14 -0.59 -12.19
C THR A 113 2.33 -1.07 -13.40
N GLY A 114 1.96 -2.33 -13.43
CA GLY A 114 1.04 -2.89 -14.43
C GLY A 114 1.34 -2.44 -15.86
N LEU A 115 0.36 -1.84 -16.54
CA LEU A 115 0.50 -1.28 -17.89
C LEU A 115 1.46 -0.08 -17.95
N SER A 116 1.75 0.56 -16.81
CA SER A 116 2.67 1.69 -16.68
C SER A 116 4.06 1.26 -16.21
N SER A 117 4.41 -0.03 -16.32
CA SER A 117 5.71 -0.56 -15.87
C SER A 117 6.87 -0.02 -16.71
N ASN A 118 6.61 0.27 -18.00
CA ASN A 118 7.60 0.82 -18.94
C ASN A 118 8.92 0.03 -18.95
N ASP A 119 8.83 -1.29 -18.79
CA ASP A 119 9.99 -2.18 -18.67
C ASP A 119 10.96 -1.76 -17.54
N LEU A 120 10.43 -1.13 -16.48
CA LEU A 120 11.19 -0.68 -15.32
C LEU A 120 11.94 -1.88 -14.69
N PRO A 121 13.28 -1.93 -14.77
CA PRO A 121 14.01 -3.13 -14.41
C PRO A 121 14.00 -3.36 -12.90
N HIS A 122 13.71 -4.60 -12.51
CA HIS A 122 13.88 -5.02 -11.13
C HIS A 122 15.36 -5.06 -10.76
N CYS A 123 15.73 -4.56 -9.59
CA CYS A 123 17.11 -4.59 -9.15
C CYS A 123 17.33 -5.76 -8.19
N VAL A 124 18.31 -6.58 -8.50
CA VAL A 124 18.90 -7.55 -7.57
C VAL A 124 20.31 -7.05 -7.25
N SER A 125 20.55 -6.71 -5.98
CA SER A 125 21.87 -6.20 -5.53
C SER A 125 22.93 -7.31 -5.46
N SER A 126 24.16 -6.96 -5.15
CA SER A 126 25.21 -7.95 -4.82
C SER A 126 25.20 -8.36 -3.35
N VAL A 127 24.36 -7.73 -2.53
CA VAL A 127 24.34 -7.87 -1.07
C VAL A 127 23.45 -9.04 -0.66
N ALA A 128 24.04 -10.02 0.02
CA ALA A 128 23.31 -11.14 0.62
C ALA A 128 23.41 -11.13 2.14
N VAL A 129 22.39 -11.65 2.80
CA VAL A 129 22.37 -11.90 4.26
C VAL A 129 22.47 -13.40 4.49
N SER A 130 23.30 -13.83 5.44
CA SER A 130 23.41 -15.25 5.78
C SER A 130 22.07 -15.79 6.31
N GLU A 131 21.63 -16.91 5.78
CA GLU A 131 20.44 -17.64 6.22
C GLU A 131 20.73 -18.65 7.34
N THR A 132 22.02 -18.96 7.58
CA THR A 132 22.44 -20.01 8.53
C THR A 132 23.32 -19.49 9.64
N GLU A 133 23.73 -18.21 9.60
CA GLU A 133 24.53 -17.59 10.66
C GLU A 133 23.77 -16.41 11.29
N PRO A 134 23.93 -16.18 12.61
CA PRO A 134 23.29 -15.05 13.28
C PRO A 134 23.73 -13.71 12.66
N THR A 135 22.77 -12.87 12.33
CA THR A 135 23.01 -11.50 11.86
C THR A 135 22.38 -10.53 12.86
N THR A 136 23.16 -9.55 13.34
CA THR A 136 22.61 -8.50 14.22
C THR A 136 21.65 -7.58 13.47
N ASP A 137 20.71 -6.94 14.19
CA ASP A 137 19.75 -5.99 13.61
C ASP A 137 20.47 -4.85 12.88
N ALA A 138 21.60 -4.36 13.42
CA ALA A 138 22.39 -3.32 12.77
C ALA A 138 23.06 -3.81 11.46
N ALA A 139 23.61 -5.03 11.43
CA ALA A 139 24.19 -5.60 10.23
C ALA A 139 23.13 -5.87 9.16
N TYR A 140 21.95 -6.35 9.57
CA TYR A 140 20.81 -6.57 8.70
C TYR A 140 20.31 -5.25 8.06
N ALA A 141 20.13 -4.20 8.86
CA ALA A 141 19.76 -2.89 8.38
C ALA A 141 20.80 -2.29 7.42
N ASN A 142 22.11 -2.46 7.72
CA ASN A 142 23.17 -2.00 6.84
C ASN A 142 23.20 -2.72 5.51
N ALA A 143 22.94 -4.04 5.46
CA ALA A 143 22.81 -4.79 4.23
C ALA A 143 21.72 -4.21 3.32
N TYR A 144 20.54 -3.88 3.86
CA TYR A 144 19.49 -3.23 3.08
C TYR A 144 19.86 -1.82 2.61
N ARG A 145 20.64 -1.06 3.40
CA ARG A 145 21.14 0.26 2.98
C ARG A 145 22.14 0.15 1.83
N GLU A 146 23.05 -0.81 1.89
CA GLU A 146 24.00 -1.10 0.79
C GLU A 146 23.26 -1.53 -0.48
N ALA A 147 22.34 -2.47 -0.36
CA ALA A 147 21.50 -2.92 -1.47
C ALA A 147 20.71 -1.76 -2.10
N ALA A 148 20.13 -0.87 -1.28
CA ALA A 148 19.40 0.28 -1.79
C ALA A 148 20.30 1.29 -2.54
N LEU A 149 21.54 1.47 -2.11
CA LEU A 149 22.51 2.33 -2.82
C LEU A 149 22.95 1.69 -4.15
N GLU A 150 23.22 0.39 -4.17
CA GLU A 150 23.54 -0.34 -5.41
C GLU A 150 22.35 -0.28 -6.40
N CYS A 151 21.14 -0.50 -5.92
CA CYS A 151 19.95 -0.47 -6.77
C CYS A 151 19.68 0.93 -7.34
N ARG A 152 19.91 2.00 -6.58
CA ARG A 152 19.84 3.36 -7.13
C ARG A 152 20.83 3.55 -8.27
N ALA A 153 22.09 3.14 -8.09
CA ALA A 153 23.12 3.24 -9.11
C ALA A 153 22.74 2.41 -10.35
N PHE A 154 22.25 1.18 -10.14
CA PHE A 154 21.78 0.32 -11.21
C PHE A 154 20.68 0.99 -12.05
N TRP A 155 19.63 1.57 -11.43
CA TRP A 155 18.57 2.24 -12.18
C TRP A 155 19.07 3.44 -12.97
N HIS A 156 19.99 4.25 -12.42
CA HIS A 156 20.61 5.34 -13.16
C HIS A 156 21.43 4.83 -14.37
N GLU A 157 22.17 3.74 -14.22
CA GLU A 157 22.91 3.10 -15.32
C GLU A 157 21.99 2.56 -16.42
N GLN A 158 20.77 2.13 -16.05
CA GLN A 158 19.74 1.72 -16.99
C GLN A 158 18.97 2.92 -17.61
N GLY A 159 19.36 4.16 -17.29
CA GLY A 159 18.72 5.36 -17.81
C GLY A 159 17.35 5.64 -17.19
N VAL A 160 17.06 5.09 -16.00
CA VAL A 160 15.83 5.33 -15.23
C VAL A 160 16.04 6.52 -14.29
N ALA A 161 15.20 7.54 -14.40
CA ALA A 161 15.15 8.66 -13.46
C ALA A 161 14.33 8.24 -12.22
N ILE A 162 14.92 7.40 -11.35
CA ILE A 162 14.22 6.82 -10.20
C ILE A 162 13.61 7.88 -9.26
N GLU A 163 14.16 9.08 -9.23
CA GLU A 163 13.63 10.24 -8.51
C GLU A 163 12.30 10.74 -9.07
N GLY A 164 11.90 10.29 -10.23
CA GLY A 164 10.59 10.54 -10.83
C GLY A 164 9.46 9.64 -10.28
N TYR A 165 9.80 8.60 -9.51
CA TYR A 165 8.80 7.64 -8.98
C TYR A 165 8.39 8.03 -7.56
N THR A 166 7.71 9.18 -7.42
CA THR A 166 7.23 9.71 -6.15
C THR A 166 5.72 9.91 -6.14
N THR A 167 5.12 9.95 -4.96
CA THR A 167 3.69 10.24 -4.79
C THR A 167 3.29 11.56 -5.47
N GLN A 168 4.13 12.60 -5.39
CA GLN A 168 3.85 13.89 -6.02
C GLN A 168 3.81 13.80 -7.56
N GLN A 169 4.66 12.98 -8.16
CA GLN A 169 4.64 12.73 -9.60
C GLN A 169 3.38 11.95 -10.01
N SER A 170 2.95 10.97 -9.20
CA SER A 170 1.71 10.23 -9.43
C SER A 170 0.46 11.11 -9.28
N VAL A 171 0.48 12.14 -8.42
CA VAL A 171 -0.59 13.15 -8.37
C VAL A 171 -0.73 13.89 -9.71
N GLN A 172 0.40 14.26 -10.32
CA GLN A 172 0.36 14.92 -11.64
C GLN A 172 -0.12 13.96 -12.74
N ASP A 173 0.17 12.66 -12.63
CA ASP A 173 -0.38 11.66 -13.55
C ASP A 173 -1.91 11.54 -13.44
N ILE A 174 -2.48 11.71 -12.23
CA ILE A 174 -3.94 11.77 -12.06
C ILE A 174 -4.53 13.00 -12.73
N SER A 175 -3.88 14.17 -12.63
CA SER A 175 -4.29 15.39 -13.32
C SER A 175 -4.23 15.23 -14.86
N ASP A 176 -3.13 14.64 -15.36
CA ASP A 176 -2.95 14.36 -16.79
C ASP A 176 -3.99 13.33 -17.27
N LEU A 177 -4.28 12.28 -16.49
CA LEU A 177 -5.35 11.31 -16.80
C LEU A 177 -6.71 11.99 -16.90
N ARG A 178 -7.07 12.84 -15.93
CA ARG A 178 -8.31 13.62 -15.96
C ARG A 178 -8.43 14.45 -17.25
N ALA A 179 -7.36 15.16 -17.60
CA ALA A 179 -7.31 15.97 -18.82
C ALA A 179 -7.40 15.09 -20.10
N HIS A 180 -6.70 13.94 -20.10
CA HIS A 180 -6.75 12.97 -21.21
C HIS A 180 -8.15 12.40 -21.43
N LEU A 181 -8.89 12.12 -20.35
CA LEU A 181 -10.28 11.67 -20.39
C LEU A 181 -11.27 12.80 -20.75
N GLY A 182 -10.81 14.06 -20.83
CA GLY A 182 -11.67 15.22 -21.06
C GLY A 182 -12.64 15.51 -19.92
N ALA A 183 -12.34 15.01 -18.72
CA ALA A 183 -13.17 15.19 -17.54
C ALA A 183 -12.88 16.52 -16.83
N GLU A 184 -13.93 17.17 -16.27
CA GLU A 184 -13.76 18.35 -15.43
C GLU A 184 -13.15 17.98 -14.09
N LYS A 185 -13.66 16.90 -13.48
CA LYS A 185 -13.20 16.34 -12.21
C LYS A 185 -13.15 14.81 -12.27
N VAL A 186 -12.47 14.21 -11.31
CA VAL A 186 -12.46 12.75 -11.07
C VAL A 186 -12.88 12.41 -9.65
N THR A 187 -13.48 11.25 -9.45
CA THR A 187 -13.68 10.63 -8.15
C THR A 187 -12.49 9.74 -7.84
N LEU A 188 -11.89 9.88 -6.66
CA LEU A 188 -10.80 9.02 -6.21
C LEU A 188 -11.34 7.85 -5.41
N TRP A 189 -10.86 6.65 -5.70
CA TRP A 189 -11.25 5.43 -4.99
C TRP A 189 -9.99 4.66 -4.59
N GLY A 190 -9.56 4.82 -3.35
CA GLY A 190 -8.27 4.33 -2.86
C GLY A 190 -8.36 3.34 -1.69
N ILE A 191 -7.31 2.53 -1.54
CA ILE A 191 -7.09 1.68 -0.38
C ILE A 191 -5.62 1.72 0.02
N SER A 192 -5.32 1.72 1.35
CA SER A 192 -3.95 1.66 1.85
C SER A 192 -3.10 2.80 1.26
N TYR A 193 -1.92 2.53 0.71
CA TYR A 193 -1.12 3.54 0.00
C TYR A 193 -1.92 4.30 -1.08
N GLY A 194 -2.91 3.68 -1.75
CA GLY A 194 -3.78 4.39 -2.69
C GLY A 194 -4.54 5.55 -2.05
N THR A 195 -4.80 5.50 -0.73
CA THR A 195 -5.38 6.62 0.02
C THR A 195 -4.35 7.71 0.34
N HIS A 196 -3.09 7.33 0.57
CA HIS A 196 -1.97 8.26 0.69
C HIS A 196 -1.82 9.10 -0.59
N LEU A 197 -1.88 8.45 -1.77
CA LEU A 197 -1.91 9.13 -3.06
C LEU A 197 -3.15 10.01 -3.21
N ALA A 198 -4.34 9.53 -2.81
CA ALA A 198 -5.56 10.33 -2.84
C ALA A 198 -5.48 11.57 -1.94
N MET A 199 -4.92 11.46 -0.73
CA MET A 199 -4.71 12.60 0.16
C MET A 199 -3.70 13.60 -0.40
N ALA A 200 -2.65 13.13 -1.08
CA ALA A 200 -1.72 14.00 -1.78
C ALA A 200 -2.40 14.74 -2.95
N ALA A 201 -3.33 14.08 -3.67
CA ALA A 201 -4.13 14.70 -4.72
C ALA A 201 -5.13 15.74 -4.14
N LEU A 202 -5.86 15.40 -3.08
CA LEU A 202 -6.75 16.32 -2.36
C LEU A 202 -6.02 17.59 -1.89
N LYS A 203 -4.74 17.46 -1.57
CA LYS A 203 -3.91 18.59 -1.14
C LYS A 203 -3.39 19.43 -2.31
N SER A 204 -3.01 18.80 -3.42
CA SER A 204 -2.26 19.44 -4.51
C SER A 204 -3.14 19.88 -5.67
N ILE A 205 -4.25 19.18 -5.93
CA ILE A 205 -5.17 19.42 -7.04
C ILE A 205 -6.65 19.34 -6.59
N PRO A 206 -7.05 19.99 -5.47
CA PRO A 206 -8.38 19.84 -4.90
C PRO A 206 -9.51 20.19 -5.86
N ASP A 207 -9.31 21.20 -6.73
CA ASP A 207 -10.30 21.67 -7.70
C ASP A 207 -10.61 20.63 -8.80
N GLU A 208 -9.75 19.63 -8.98
CA GLU A 208 -9.89 18.56 -9.97
C GLU A 208 -10.58 17.31 -9.39
N ILE A 209 -10.85 17.30 -8.08
CA ILE A 209 -11.44 16.14 -7.37
C ILE A 209 -12.91 16.43 -7.08
N ASP A 210 -13.80 15.50 -7.47
CA ASP A 210 -15.23 15.57 -7.18
C ASP A 210 -15.52 15.06 -5.75
N ARG A 211 -15.03 13.88 -5.43
CA ARG A 211 -15.15 13.22 -4.11
C ARG A 211 -14.09 12.12 -3.97
N ALA A 212 -13.97 11.55 -2.76
CA ALA A 212 -13.06 10.43 -2.53
C ALA A 212 -13.68 9.33 -1.66
N ILE A 213 -13.40 8.06 -2.00
CA ILE A 213 -13.68 6.87 -1.18
C ILE A 213 -12.34 6.32 -0.73
N LEU A 214 -12.08 6.34 0.57
CA LEU A 214 -10.81 5.97 1.18
C LEU A 214 -11.03 4.83 2.17
N ALA A 215 -10.48 3.66 1.89
CA ALA A 215 -10.52 2.51 2.79
C ALA A 215 -9.15 2.22 3.37
N SER A 216 -9.09 1.92 4.67
CA SER A 216 -7.82 1.62 5.34
C SER A 216 -6.79 2.72 5.10
N ALA A 217 -7.15 3.96 5.45
CA ALA A 217 -6.44 5.15 5.03
C ALA A 217 -5.04 5.27 5.66
N GLU A 218 -4.08 5.68 4.85
CA GLU A 218 -2.70 5.94 5.25
C GLU A 218 -2.36 7.42 5.03
N GLY A 219 -2.22 8.19 6.11
CA GLY A 219 -1.93 9.63 6.06
C GLY A 219 -0.53 9.94 5.51
N LEU A 220 -0.32 11.19 5.11
CA LEU A 220 0.91 11.65 4.45
C LEU A 220 2.18 11.56 5.34
N ASP A 221 2.05 11.48 6.67
CA ASP A 221 3.13 11.21 7.63
C ASP A 221 2.95 9.84 8.32
N GLN A 222 2.28 8.88 7.68
CA GLN A 222 1.91 7.61 8.31
C GLN A 222 2.36 6.36 7.54
N THR A 223 3.18 6.49 6.52
CA THR A 223 3.84 5.37 5.84
C THR A 223 4.67 4.55 6.83
N VAL A 224 5.27 5.21 7.81
CA VAL A 224 5.91 4.58 8.98
C VAL A 224 4.94 4.58 10.16
N LYS A 225 4.51 3.38 10.57
CA LYS A 225 3.49 3.17 11.61
C LYS A 225 4.09 3.36 13.00
N LEU A 226 3.30 3.90 13.95
CA LEU A 226 3.69 3.98 15.35
C LEU A 226 3.54 2.59 16.01
N PRO A 227 4.60 2.07 16.67
CA PRO A 227 4.52 0.79 17.37
C PRO A 227 3.42 0.73 18.43
N SER A 228 3.14 1.84 19.14
CA SER A 228 2.05 1.95 20.11
C SER A 228 0.66 1.65 19.52
N GLN A 229 0.42 2.02 18.25
CA GLN A 229 -0.83 1.70 17.57
C GLN A 229 -0.96 0.20 17.27
N THR A 230 0.18 -0.47 17.01
CA THR A 230 0.22 -1.93 16.84
C THR A 230 -0.02 -2.64 18.17
N GLU A 231 0.51 -2.14 19.28
CA GLU A 231 0.21 -2.68 20.62
C GLU A 231 -1.31 -2.60 20.89
N ALA A 232 -1.93 -1.44 20.63
CA ALA A 232 -3.38 -1.27 20.75
C ALA A 232 -4.19 -2.19 19.80
N TYR A 233 -3.66 -2.49 18.62
CA TYR A 233 -4.24 -3.49 17.74
C TYR A 233 -4.17 -4.90 18.35
N ILE A 234 -3.04 -5.30 18.92
CA ILE A 234 -2.90 -6.62 19.59
C ILE A 234 -3.91 -6.75 20.74
N GLU A 235 -4.18 -5.67 21.47
CA GLU A 235 -5.23 -5.66 22.48
C GLU A 235 -6.63 -5.89 21.90
N ARG A 236 -6.96 -5.25 20.76
CA ARG A 236 -8.23 -5.49 20.05
C ARG A 236 -8.32 -6.91 19.51
N LEU A 237 -7.23 -7.45 18.99
CA LEU A 237 -7.17 -8.85 18.53
C LEU A 237 -7.39 -9.81 19.70
N GLN A 238 -6.81 -9.54 20.88
CA GLN A 238 -7.07 -10.35 22.10
C GLN A 238 -8.56 -10.29 22.51
N GLN A 239 -9.21 -9.14 22.37
CA GLN A 239 -10.66 -9.03 22.63
C GLN A 239 -11.47 -9.87 21.64
N ALA A 240 -11.10 -9.87 20.36
CA ALA A 240 -11.73 -10.70 19.33
C ALA A 240 -11.53 -12.20 19.61
N VAL A 241 -10.32 -12.60 19.99
CA VAL A 241 -10.01 -13.98 20.46
C VAL A 241 -10.89 -14.36 21.66
N ASN A 242 -11.00 -13.50 22.66
CA ASN A 242 -11.78 -13.77 23.88
C ASN A 242 -13.29 -13.88 23.61
N ALA A 243 -13.77 -13.33 22.48
CA ALA A 243 -15.18 -13.47 22.07
C ALA A 243 -15.49 -14.86 21.47
N GLN A 244 -14.48 -15.66 21.14
CA GLN A 244 -14.61 -17.02 20.59
C GLN A 244 -14.06 -18.05 21.60
N PRO A 245 -14.89 -18.92 22.24
CA PRO A 245 -14.45 -19.82 23.29
C PRO A 245 -13.25 -20.70 22.90
N ALA A 246 -13.26 -21.30 21.71
CA ALA A 246 -12.15 -22.13 21.23
C ALA A 246 -10.86 -21.32 21.03
N ALA A 247 -10.95 -20.10 20.50
CA ALA A 247 -9.79 -19.24 20.33
C ALA A 247 -9.27 -18.71 21.68
N ALA A 248 -10.16 -18.38 22.63
CA ALA A 248 -9.77 -17.97 23.98
C ALA A 248 -8.98 -19.05 24.71
N ASP A 249 -9.38 -20.32 24.55
CA ASP A 249 -8.67 -21.47 25.13
C ASP A 249 -7.30 -21.68 24.43
N ALA A 250 -7.24 -21.50 23.11
CA ALA A 250 -6.02 -21.70 22.32
C ALA A 250 -4.99 -20.55 22.50
N TYR A 251 -5.46 -19.31 22.63
CA TYR A 251 -4.66 -18.07 22.62
C TYR A 251 -4.97 -17.16 23.82
N PRO A 252 -4.82 -17.63 25.06
CA PRO A 252 -5.28 -16.89 26.25
C PRO A 252 -4.50 -15.59 26.52
N ASP A 253 -3.27 -15.48 26.01
CA ASP A 253 -2.38 -14.32 26.24
C ASP A 253 -1.45 -14.14 25.03
N ILE A 254 -1.92 -13.43 24.00
CA ILE A 254 -1.19 -13.20 22.76
C ILE A 254 0.13 -12.47 23.04
N ALA A 255 0.07 -11.33 23.70
CA ALA A 255 1.24 -10.48 23.95
C ALA A 255 2.30 -11.21 24.80
N GLY A 256 1.89 -11.93 25.84
CA GLY A 256 2.79 -12.70 26.67
C GLY A 256 3.45 -13.85 25.91
N THR A 257 2.69 -14.57 25.07
CA THR A 257 3.23 -15.62 24.20
C THR A 257 4.27 -15.07 23.22
N MET A 258 3.97 -13.96 22.56
CA MET A 258 4.92 -13.28 21.67
C MET A 258 6.21 -12.89 22.42
N ARG A 259 6.09 -12.27 23.58
CA ARG A 259 7.28 -11.88 24.39
C ARG A 259 8.14 -13.07 24.79
N ARG A 260 7.54 -14.18 25.21
CA ARG A 260 8.30 -15.41 25.58
C ARG A 260 9.05 -15.98 24.39
N VAL A 261 8.40 -16.08 23.23
CA VAL A 261 9.02 -16.57 21.98
C VAL A 261 10.15 -15.64 21.54
N HIS A 262 9.93 -14.32 21.55
CA HIS A 262 10.95 -13.34 21.21
C HIS A 262 12.17 -13.42 22.13
N ALA A 263 11.97 -13.51 23.44
CA ALA A 263 13.06 -13.64 24.41
C ALA A 263 13.88 -14.92 24.19
N ARG A 264 13.22 -16.04 23.86
CA ARG A 264 13.89 -17.29 23.54
C ARG A 264 14.72 -17.19 22.27
N LEU A 265 14.15 -16.67 21.16
CA LEU A 265 14.88 -16.52 19.88
C LEU A 265 15.98 -15.47 19.94
N GLU A 266 15.87 -14.48 20.81
CA GLU A 266 16.95 -13.52 21.06
C GLU A 266 18.14 -14.17 21.77
N ALA A 267 17.86 -15.05 22.74
CA ALA A 267 18.89 -15.77 23.47
C ALA A 267 19.52 -16.91 22.67
N GLU A 268 18.71 -17.63 21.90
CA GLU A 268 19.11 -18.80 21.12
C GLU A 268 18.25 -18.90 19.84
N PRO A 269 18.72 -18.35 18.70
CA PRO A 269 18.09 -18.57 17.39
C PRO A 269 18.03 -20.07 17.05
N VAL A 270 17.00 -20.48 16.30
CA VAL A 270 16.71 -21.90 16.05
C VAL A 270 16.96 -22.25 14.59
N MET A 271 17.78 -23.27 14.33
CA MET A 271 17.95 -23.83 13.00
C MET A 271 16.72 -24.66 12.62
N ILE A 272 16.08 -24.34 11.50
CA ILE A 272 14.91 -25.02 10.95
C ILE A 272 15.19 -25.48 9.52
N GLU A 273 14.41 -26.45 9.03
CA GLU A 273 14.41 -26.87 7.64
C GLU A 273 13.25 -26.17 6.92
N VAL A 274 13.56 -25.44 5.84
CA VAL A 274 12.58 -24.72 5.04
C VAL A 274 12.47 -25.40 3.66
N ALA A 275 11.23 -25.56 3.17
CA ALA A 275 11.00 -26.10 1.83
C ALA A 275 11.61 -25.17 0.76
N ASP A 276 12.40 -25.75 -0.12
CA ASP A 276 13.06 -25.07 -1.22
C ASP A 276 12.72 -25.78 -2.53
N ARG A 277 12.42 -25.01 -3.58
CA ARG A 277 11.94 -25.58 -4.86
C ARG A 277 13.02 -26.37 -5.61
N ASP A 278 14.28 -25.97 -5.45
CA ASP A 278 15.41 -26.52 -6.20
C ASP A 278 16.12 -27.65 -5.45
N SER A 279 16.28 -27.49 -4.12
CA SER A 279 17.01 -28.45 -3.26
C SER A 279 16.10 -29.37 -2.45
N GLY A 280 14.77 -29.15 -2.47
CA GLY A 280 13.78 -29.86 -1.65
C GLY A 280 13.65 -29.33 -0.25
N ALA A 281 14.76 -29.10 0.45
CA ALA A 281 14.82 -28.46 1.77
C ALA A 281 16.18 -27.83 1.97
N ARG A 282 16.22 -26.72 2.70
CA ARG A 282 17.46 -26.03 3.10
C ARG A 282 17.42 -25.56 4.55
N PRO A 283 18.58 -25.51 5.23
CA PRO A 283 18.64 -24.98 6.60
C PRO A 283 18.44 -23.45 6.59
N TYR A 284 17.70 -22.98 7.58
CA TYR A 284 17.48 -21.55 7.83
C TYR A 284 17.53 -21.26 9.33
N LEU A 285 18.27 -20.25 9.75
CA LEU A 285 18.38 -19.83 11.13
C LEU A 285 17.27 -18.84 11.47
N LEU A 286 16.20 -19.33 12.08
CA LEU A 286 15.06 -18.53 12.52
C LEU A 286 15.49 -17.60 13.67
N GLN A 287 15.38 -16.29 13.45
CA GLN A 287 15.68 -15.25 14.43
C GLN A 287 14.41 -14.50 14.83
N ARG A 288 14.43 -13.79 15.95
CA ARG A 288 13.31 -12.97 16.44
C ARG A 288 12.76 -12.04 15.34
N ARG A 289 13.63 -11.35 14.58
CA ARG A 289 13.22 -10.41 13.53
C ARG A 289 12.36 -11.05 12.44
N ASP A 290 12.61 -12.31 12.10
CA ASP A 290 11.85 -13.01 11.05
C ASP A 290 10.38 -13.12 11.46
N LEU A 291 10.12 -13.49 12.73
CA LEU A 291 8.77 -13.51 13.26
C LEU A 291 8.13 -12.12 13.30
N GLN A 292 8.88 -11.10 13.69
CA GLN A 292 8.39 -9.72 13.75
C GLN A 292 8.00 -9.20 12.34
N GLN A 293 8.83 -9.47 11.33
CA GLN A 293 8.54 -9.09 9.94
C GLN A 293 7.33 -9.85 9.38
N MET A 294 7.29 -11.17 9.53
CA MET A 294 6.14 -11.97 9.10
C MET A 294 4.85 -11.49 9.77
N THR A 295 4.89 -11.28 11.08
CA THR A 295 3.73 -10.80 11.84
C THR A 295 3.26 -9.44 11.38
N SER A 296 4.18 -8.52 11.05
CA SER A 296 3.85 -7.19 10.50
C SER A 296 2.96 -7.28 9.25
N GLY A 297 3.15 -8.29 8.40
CA GLY A 297 2.26 -8.56 7.26
C GLY A 297 0.97 -9.30 7.63
N LEU A 298 1.08 -10.30 8.51
CA LEU A 298 -0.03 -11.18 8.88
C LEU A 298 -1.14 -10.47 9.66
N ILE A 299 -0.83 -9.43 10.42
CA ILE A 299 -1.82 -8.65 11.18
C ILE A 299 -2.71 -7.75 10.31
N ALA A 300 -2.54 -7.78 8.99
CA ALA A 300 -3.38 -6.99 8.08
C ALA A 300 -4.87 -7.34 8.20
N ASP A 301 -5.21 -8.61 8.24
CA ASP A 301 -6.59 -9.09 8.31
C ASP A 301 -6.74 -10.17 9.37
N PRO A 302 -7.93 -10.31 10.02
CA PRO A 302 -8.15 -11.31 11.08
C PRO A 302 -7.82 -12.74 10.67
N GLY A 303 -8.15 -13.14 9.44
CA GLY A 303 -7.83 -14.49 8.94
C GLY A 303 -6.33 -14.74 8.84
N SER A 304 -5.53 -13.77 8.38
CA SER A 304 -4.08 -13.92 8.38
C SER A 304 -3.47 -13.76 9.77
N ALA A 305 -4.09 -12.96 10.66
CA ALA A 305 -3.66 -12.88 12.05
C ALA A 305 -3.78 -14.22 12.79
N ALA A 306 -4.78 -15.06 12.45
CA ALA A 306 -4.90 -16.43 12.97
C ALA A 306 -3.64 -17.27 12.70
N ILE A 307 -2.98 -17.08 11.54
CA ILE A 307 -1.71 -17.75 11.23
C ILE A 307 -0.60 -17.29 12.20
N ALA A 308 -0.53 -15.99 12.49
CA ALA A 308 0.44 -15.47 13.47
C ALA A 308 0.17 -16.04 14.87
N LEU A 309 -1.08 -16.11 15.32
CA LEU A 309 -1.46 -16.71 16.60
C LEU A 309 -1.02 -18.17 16.69
N ALA A 310 -1.31 -18.95 15.67
CA ALA A 310 -0.91 -20.37 15.61
C ALA A 310 0.62 -20.52 15.57
N MET A 311 1.33 -19.70 14.79
CA MET A 311 2.80 -19.72 14.68
C MET A 311 3.47 -19.46 16.03
N TYR A 312 3.05 -18.43 16.75
CA TYR A 312 3.61 -18.14 18.08
C TYR A 312 3.26 -19.22 19.11
N THR A 313 2.04 -19.76 19.04
CA THR A 313 1.60 -20.83 19.95
C THR A 313 2.36 -22.12 19.71
N GLU A 314 2.59 -22.50 18.45
CA GLU A 314 3.42 -23.65 18.08
C GLU A 314 4.84 -23.52 18.64
N LEU A 315 5.47 -22.37 18.43
CA LEU A 315 6.79 -22.08 18.93
C LEU A 315 6.86 -22.09 20.46
N ASP A 316 5.89 -21.53 21.17
CA ASP A 316 5.87 -21.43 22.63
C ASP A 316 5.63 -22.80 23.29
N GLN A 317 4.67 -23.57 22.81
CA GLN A 317 4.19 -24.80 23.45
C GLN A 317 4.91 -26.05 22.95
N ALA A 318 5.07 -26.22 21.66
CA ALA A 318 5.66 -27.42 21.06
C ALA A 318 7.17 -27.27 20.78
N GLY A 319 7.69 -26.05 20.77
CA GLY A 319 9.08 -25.77 20.39
C GLY A 319 9.39 -26.07 18.90
N SER A 320 8.37 -26.42 18.10
CA SER A 320 8.50 -26.58 16.66
C SER A 320 8.19 -25.27 15.93
N ALA A 321 8.63 -25.14 14.67
CA ALA A 321 8.52 -23.92 13.87
C ALA A 321 7.98 -24.22 12.45
N ASN A 322 7.06 -25.21 12.33
CA ASN A 322 6.58 -25.67 11.02
C ASN A 322 5.83 -24.56 10.27
N ILE A 323 5.02 -23.76 10.99
CA ILE A 323 4.26 -22.66 10.40
C ILE A 323 5.24 -21.57 9.92
N ALA A 324 6.23 -21.20 10.75
CA ALA A 324 7.25 -20.24 10.37
C ALA A 324 8.06 -20.74 9.15
N ALA A 325 8.47 -22.00 9.14
CA ALA A 325 9.17 -22.62 8.00
C ALA A 325 8.34 -22.57 6.71
N ALA A 326 7.05 -22.89 6.79
CA ALA A 326 6.15 -22.82 5.64
C ALA A 326 6.00 -21.38 5.10
N LEU A 327 5.90 -20.39 5.97
CA LEU A 327 5.81 -18.97 5.58
C LEU A 327 7.11 -18.48 4.95
N ILE A 328 8.27 -18.82 5.54
CA ILE A 328 9.57 -18.46 4.99
C ILE A 328 9.74 -19.07 3.59
N GLY A 329 9.50 -20.37 3.41
CA GLY A 329 9.63 -21.05 2.13
C GLY A 329 8.65 -20.53 1.05
N ARG A 330 7.56 -19.87 1.46
CA ARG A 330 6.58 -19.29 0.54
C ARG A 330 6.86 -17.84 0.15
N PHE A 331 7.39 -17.03 1.08
CA PHE A 331 7.45 -15.58 0.92
C PHE A 331 8.86 -14.99 0.87
N TYR A 332 9.90 -15.77 1.19
CA TYR A 332 11.28 -15.31 1.15
C TYR A 332 11.98 -15.84 -0.10
N ASP A 333 12.77 -14.99 -0.74
CA ASP A 333 13.62 -15.37 -1.87
C ASP A 333 14.90 -16.01 -1.33
N LEU A 334 14.81 -17.28 -0.93
CA LEU A 334 15.90 -17.99 -0.26
C LEU A 334 17.10 -18.21 -1.18
N GLY A 335 18.28 -17.91 -0.67
CA GLY A 335 19.55 -18.04 -1.39
C GLY A 335 19.85 -16.88 -2.34
N GLU A 336 18.93 -15.94 -2.47
CA GLU A 336 19.10 -14.81 -3.37
C GLU A 336 19.61 -13.56 -2.62
N PRO A 337 20.37 -12.70 -3.30
CA PRO A 337 20.71 -11.39 -2.75
C PRO A 337 19.47 -10.50 -2.56
N ILE A 338 19.61 -9.44 -1.74
CA ILE A 338 18.53 -8.47 -1.51
C ILE A 338 18.11 -7.85 -2.85
N SER A 339 16.82 -7.95 -3.14
CA SER A 339 16.20 -7.33 -4.30
C SER A 339 15.27 -6.18 -3.87
N LEU A 340 15.17 -5.14 -4.70
CA LEU A 340 14.34 -3.99 -4.44
C LEU A 340 13.45 -3.67 -5.63
N SER A 341 12.19 -3.40 -5.33
CA SER A 341 11.22 -2.91 -6.31
C SER A 341 11.39 -1.40 -6.50
N PRO A 342 11.59 -0.91 -7.73
CA PRO A 342 11.94 0.50 -7.96
C PRO A 342 10.84 1.46 -7.48
N MET A 343 9.61 1.26 -7.93
CA MET A 343 8.50 2.16 -7.64
C MET A 343 8.19 2.22 -6.14
N SER A 344 7.99 1.07 -5.49
CA SER A 344 7.62 1.05 -4.06
C SER A 344 8.74 1.60 -3.18
N THR A 345 10.01 1.28 -3.46
CA THR A 345 11.15 1.81 -2.70
C THR A 345 11.26 3.32 -2.84
N ALA A 346 11.15 3.87 -4.07
CA ALA A 346 11.23 5.30 -4.30
C ALA A 346 10.06 6.06 -3.67
N MET A 347 8.82 5.54 -3.78
CA MET A 347 7.62 6.13 -3.18
C MET A 347 7.72 6.24 -1.67
N ASP A 348 8.09 5.15 -1.00
CA ASP A 348 8.22 5.11 0.45
C ASP A 348 9.32 6.05 0.95
N MET A 349 10.48 6.02 0.30
CA MET A 349 11.60 6.92 0.65
C MET A 349 11.26 8.39 0.40
N ALA A 350 10.52 8.70 -0.67
CA ALA A 350 10.09 10.08 -0.97
C ALA A 350 9.05 10.60 0.02
N SER A 351 8.07 9.76 0.39
CA SER A 351 7.09 10.09 1.42
C SER A 351 7.76 10.34 2.77
N GLY A 352 8.73 9.50 3.13
CA GLY A 352 9.60 9.65 4.30
C GLY A 352 8.84 9.76 5.62
N ILE A 353 9.44 10.46 6.58
CA ILE A 353 8.91 10.63 7.93
C ILE A 353 9.43 11.95 8.52
N THR A 354 8.63 12.65 9.35
CA THR A 354 9.10 13.80 10.12
C THR A 354 10.09 13.37 11.22
N ASP A 355 11.04 14.25 11.58
CA ASP A 355 12.02 13.95 12.63
C ASP A 355 11.36 13.65 13.98
N ALA A 356 10.29 14.36 14.31
CA ALA A 356 9.55 14.14 15.55
C ALA A 356 8.89 12.75 15.59
N ARG A 357 8.26 12.33 14.47
CA ARG A 357 7.63 11.01 14.38
C ARG A 357 8.68 9.91 14.34
N LEU A 358 9.81 10.10 13.65
CA LEU A 358 10.91 9.14 13.64
C LEU A 358 11.43 8.88 15.06
N ALA A 359 11.72 9.95 15.82
CA ALA A 359 12.16 9.83 17.21
C ALA A 359 11.14 9.06 18.08
N GLN A 360 9.84 9.30 17.87
CA GLN A 360 8.79 8.57 18.56
C GLN A 360 8.79 7.07 18.18
N VAL A 361 8.84 6.75 16.88
CA VAL A 361 8.90 5.37 16.37
C VAL A 361 10.11 4.62 16.96
N GLU A 362 11.29 5.25 16.95
CA GLU A 362 12.51 4.66 17.50
C GLU A 362 12.42 4.41 19.01
N ALA A 363 11.84 5.35 19.75
CA ALA A 363 11.63 5.20 21.20
C ALA A 363 10.63 4.08 21.53
N GLU A 364 9.49 4.05 20.86
CA GLU A 364 8.44 3.04 21.05
C GLU A 364 8.92 1.64 20.62
N ALA A 365 9.70 1.52 19.55
CA ALA A 365 10.23 0.26 19.03
C ALA A 365 11.11 -0.49 20.05
N GLN A 366 11.69 0.19 21.05
CA GLN A 366 12.55 -0.45 22.07
C GLN A 366 11.80 -1.48 22.91
N THR A 367 10.49 -1.31 23.10
CA THR A 367 9.68 -2.17 23.98
C THR A 367 8.49 -2.82 23.28
N ALA A 368 8.17 -2.39 22.08
CA ALA A 368 7.05 -2.92 21.30
C ALA A 368 7.30 -4.34 20.79
N LEU A 369 6.23 -5.12 20.68
CA LEU A 369 6.29 -6.52 20.24
C LEU A 369 6.93 -6.69 18.86
N LEU A 370 6.58 -5.85 17.89
CA LEU A 370 7.16 -5.94 16.55
C LEU A 370 8.44 -5.10 16.39
N GLY A 371 8.82 -4.33 17.42
CA GLY A 371 10.07 -3.59 17.46
C GLY A 371 10.33 -2.73 16.21
N ALA A 372 11.57 -2.68 15.77
CA ALA A 372 11.98 -1.97 14.56
C ALA A 372 11.50 -2.64 13.26
N TYR A 373 10.97 -3.88 13.34
CA TYR A 373 10.57 -4.67 12.18
C TYR A 373 9.11 -4.48 11.76
N LEU A 374 8.31 -3.73 12.53
CA LEU A 374 6.96 -3.31 12.14
C LEU A 374 6.95 -2.59 10.79
N ASN A 375 7.92 -1.72 10.57
CA ASN A 375 8.01 -0.83 9.40
C ASN A 375 9.20 -1.15 8.47
N PHE A 376 9.98 -2.18 8.80
CA PHE A 376 11.19 -2.49 8.02
C PHE A 376 10.87 -2.67 6.51
N PRO A 377 11.71 -2.11 5.60
CA PRO A 377 13.01 -1.45 5.84
C PRO A 377 12.94 0.10 5.93
N MET A 378 11.76 0.71 6.04
CA MET A 378 11.62 2.15 5.79
C MET A 378 12.29 3.07 6.80
N PRO A 379 12.24 2.91 8.13
CA PRO A 379 13.01 3.79 8.99
C PRO A 379 14.52 3.75 8.69
N GLN A 380 15.03 2.55 8.35
CA GLN A 380 16.45 2.33 8.07
C GLN A 380 16.91 2.95 6.74
N LEU A 381 16.01 3.04 5.75
CA LEU A 381 16.29 3.66 4.44
C LEU A 381 15.97 5.17 4.39
N ASN A 382 15.39 5.74 5.45
CA ASN A 382 15.00 7.14 5.47
C ASN A 382 16.15 8.07 5.04
N ARG A 383 15.88 8.96 4.08
CA ARG A 383 16.84 9.95 3.53
C ARG A 383 18.12 9.36 2.92
N LEU A 384 18.18 8.04 2.65
CA LEU A 384 19.38 7.41 2.09
C LEU A 384 19.69 7.91 0.67
N TRP A 385 18.65 8.16 -0.13
CA TRP A 385 18.78 8.75 -1.47
C TRP A 385 18.59 10.27 -1.39
N GLY A 386 19.60 11.01 -1.01
CA GLY A 386 19.52 12.46 -0.84
C GLY A 386 18.78 13.15 -1.99
N GLY A 387 17.89 14.10 -1.66
CA GLY A 387 17.11 14.87 -2.61
C GLY A 387 15.78 14.24 -3.04
N LEU A 388 15.46 13.00 -2.61
CA LEU A 388 14.18 12.34 -2.92
C LEU A 388 13.07 12.71 -1.92
N ASP A 389 13.42 13.00 -0.67
CA ASP A 389 12.48 13.33 0.40
C ASP A 389 11.62 14.57 0.03
N LEU A 390 10.29 14.39 0.02
CA LEU A 390 9.31 15.43 -0.32
C LEU A 390 9.16 16.50 0.77
N GLY A 391 9.75 16.30 1.94
CA GLY A 391 9.81 17.26 3.04
C GLY A 391 8.55 17.34 3.88
N ASP A 392 8.66 18.02 5.03
CA ASP A 392 7.58 18.11 6.03
C ASP A 392 6.34 18.83 5.49
N GLY A 393 6.52 19.75 4.54
CA GLY A 393 5.40 20.38 3.84
C GLY A 393 4.48 19.35 3.13
N PHE A 394 5.05 18.31 2.53
CA PHE A 394 4.28 17.23 1.92
C PHE A 394 3.49 16.44 2.97
N ARG A 395 4.06 16.17 4.13
CA ARG A 395 3.52 15.31 5.20
C ARG A 395 2.37 15.93 5.99
N THR A 396 2.03 17.22 5.80
CA THR A 396 0.86 17.81 6.46
C THR A 396 -0.44 17.29 5.87
N ALA A 397 -1.46 17.10 6.70
CA ALA A 397 -2.79 16.65 6.30
C ALA A 397 -3.42 17.56 5.22
N PRO A 398 -4.24 17.01 4.28
CA PRO A 398 -5.02 17.81 3.36
C PRO A 398 -6.02 18.67 4.12
N GLN A 399 -6.47 19.78 3.50
CA GLN A 399 -7.48 20.68 4.02
C GLN A 399 -8.48 21.02 2.92
N GLY A 400 -9.74 21.16 3.27
CA GLY A 400 -10.79 21.50 2.32
C GLY A 400 -12.15 20.90 2.68
N ASP A 401 -13.04 20.94 1.70
CA ASP A 401 -14.43 20.53 1.79
C ASP A 401 -14.86 19.49 0.73
N THR A 402 -13.90 18.92 0.02
CA THR A 402 -14.19 17.80 -0.90
C THR A 402 -14.83 16.65 -0.13
N PRO A 403 -16.01 16.11 -0.55
CA PRO A 403 -16.67 15.03 0.14
C PRO A 403 -15.82 13.76 0.19
N ILE A 404 -15.68 13.15 1.38
CA ILE A 404 -14.89 11.94 1.60
C ILE A 404 -15.72 10.90 2.35
N LEU A 405 -15.74 9.67 1.83
CA LEU A 405 -16.12 8.48 2.59
C LEU A 405 -14.85 7.81 3.12
N LEU A 406 -14.71 7.79 4.45
CA LEU A 406 -13.65 7.07 5.15
C LEU A 406 -14.19 5.76 5.70
N LEU A 407 -13.64 4.63 5.26
CA LEU A 407 -13.95 3.28 5.74
C LEU A 407 -12.81 2.76 6.60
N SER A 408 -13.08 2.39 7.87
CA SER A 408 -12.07 1.94 8.82
C SER A 408 -12.44 0.60 9.44
N GLY A 409 -11.54 -0.39 9.39
CA GLY A 409 -11.70 -1.70 10.01
C GLY A 409 -11.15 -1.74 11.44
N THR A 410 -11.91 -2.30 12.40
CA THR A 410 -11.44 -2.37 13.81
C THR A 410 -10.30 -3.35 14.03
N LEU A 411 -10.16 -4.34 13.15
CA LEU A 411 -9.07 -5.32 13.15
C LEU A 411 -8.08 -5.12 12.00
N ASP A 412 -7.96 -3.89 11.51
CA ASP A 412 -6.88 -3.50 10.59
C ASP A 412 -5.60 -3.28 11.42
N GLY A 413 -4.61 -4.14 11.21
CA GLY A 413 -3.30 -4.06 11.85
C GLY A 413 -2.24 -3.33 11.01
N ARG A 414 -2.61 -2.77 9.84
CA ARG A 414 -1.70 -2.00 8.98
C ARG A 414 -1.97 -0.51 9.01
N THR A 415 -3.26 -0.14 9.09
CA THR A 415 -3.70 1.24 9.25
C THR A 415 -4.77 1.28 10.35
N TYR A 416 -4.60 2.18 11.32
CA TYR A 416 -5.39 2.13 12.56
C TYR A 416 -6.51 3.18 12.50
N PRO A 417 -7.76 2.87 12.93
CA PRO A 417 -8.92 3.76 12.75
C PRO A 417 -8.69 5.20 13.23
N ASP A 418 -8.11 5.37 14.42
CA ASP A 418 -7.84 6.72 14.97
C ASP A 418 -6.80 7.48 14.14
N SER A 419 -5.76 6.78 13.64
CA SER A 419 -4.75 7.36 12.77
C SER A 419 -5.34 7.75 11.41
N GLN A 420 -6.23 6.93 10.86
CA GLN A 420 -6.96 7.21 9.62
C GLN A 420 -7.80 8.48 9.76
N ARG A 421 -8.58 8.60 10.85
CA ARG A 421 -9.40 9.78 11.12
C ARG A 421 -8.53 11.02 11.33
N ALA A 422 -7.42 10.90 12.06
CA ALA A 422 -6.47 12.00 12.28
C ALA A 422 -5.82 12.51 10.98
N ALA A 423 -5.57 11.62 10.01
CA ALA A 423 -5.01 11.98 8.71
C ALA A 423 -5.91 12.91 7.88
N LEU A 424 -7.21 12.93 8.17
CA LEU A 424 -8.23 13.76 7.51
C LEU A 424 -8.76 14.89 8.41
N ALA A 425 -8.09 15.22 9.51
CA ALA A 425 -8.56 16.22 10.46
C ALA A 425 -8.74 17.64 9.88
N GLY A 426 -8.10 17.94 8.74
CA GLY A 426 -8.25 19.22 8.01
C GLY A 426 -9.40 19.24 7.00
N MET A 427 -10.07 18.11 6.75
CA MET A 427 -11.20 18.01 5.83
C MET A 427 -12.52 18.20 6.60
N SER A 428 -13.41 19.05 6.08
CA SER A 428 -14.67 19.40 6.77
C SER A 428 -15.85 18.53 6.38
N ASP A 429 -15.80 17.81 5.27
CA ASP A 429 -16.87 16.95 4.75
C ASP A 429 -16.37 15.48 4.67
N VAL A 430 -16.44 14.79 5.82
CA VAL A 430 -15.95 13.41 5.94
C VAL A 430 -17.02 12.55 6.61
N ASP A 431 -17.63 11.66 5.85
CA ASP A 431 -18.44 10.56 6.36
C ASP A 431 -17.50 9.43 6.84
N TRP A 432 -17.54 9.11 8.14
CA TRP A 432 -16.70 8.08 8.71
C TRP A 432 -17.50 6.85 9.13
N VAL A 433 -17.28 5.74 8.45
CA VAL A 433 -17.92 4.45 8.70
C VAL A 433 -16.92 3.48 9.32
N ILE A 434 -17.29 2.89 10.45
CA ILE A 434 -16.53 1.85 11.14
C ILE A 434 -17.07 0.47 10.75
N VAL A 435 -16.16 -0.40 10.29
CA VAL A 435 -16.50 -1.80 10.01
C VAL A 435 -15.88 -2.69 11.10
N GLU A 436 -16.73 -3.15 12.02
CA GLU A 436 -16.32 -4.01 13.14
C GLU A 436 -15.85 -5.37 12.61
N ASN A 437 -14.83 -5.93 13.23
CA ASN A 437 -14.19 -7.20 12.87
C ASN A 437 -13.50 -7.21 11.48
N ALA A 438 -13.51 -6.10 10.76
CA ALA A 438 -12.85 -5.99 9.46
C ALA A 438 -11.36 -5.67 9.62
N GLY A 439 -10.54 -6.24 8.74
CA GLY A 439 -9.13 -5.93 8.59
C GLY A 439 -8.86 -4.91 7.50
N HIS A 440 -7.67 -5.00 6.92
CA HIS A 440 -7.15 -4.07 5.93
C HIS A 440 -7.83 -4.16 4.56
N ASN A 441 -8.25 -5.37 4.14
CA ASN A 441 -8.91 -5.58 2.85
C ASN A 441 -10.43 -5.29 2.90
N LEU A 442 -10.77 -4.11 3.34
CA LEU A 442 -12.09 -3.66 3.77
C LEU A 442 -13.18 -3.87 2.71
N TYR A 443 -12.89 -3.57 1.45
CA TYR A 443 -13.83 -3.70 0.33
C TYR A 443 -14.35 -5.13 0.11
N MET A 444 -13.65 -6.14 0.62
CA MET A 444 -13.96 -7.55 0.43
C MET A 444 -14.55 -8.23 1.69
N THR A 445 -14.75 -7.45 2.76
CA THR A 445 -15.16 -8.00 4.06
C THR A 445 -16.63 -8.40 4.10
N THR A 446 -17.52 -7.53 3.62
CA THR A 446 -18.97 -7.74 3.58
C THR A 446 -19.63 -6.89 2.50
N PRO A 447 -20.74 -7.38 1.87
CA PRO A 447 -21.50 -6.59 0.91
C PRO A 447 -22.06 -5.26 1.46
N ASP A 448 -22.25 -5.14 2.78
CA ASP A 448 -22.76 -3.90 3.39
C ASP A 448 -21.81 -2.72 3.21
N VAL A 449 -20.50 -2.97 3.05
CA VAL A 449 -19.52 -1.94 2.67
C VAL A 449 -19.87 -1.34 1.31
N HIS A 450 -20.30 -2.17 0.35
CA HIS A 450 -20.69 -1.68 -0.97
C HIS A 450 -21.97 -0.85 -0.91
N VAL A 451 -22.92 -1.18 0.01
CA VAL A 451 -24.16 -0.41 0.21
C VAL A 451 -23.84 1.02 0.63
N VAL A 452 -22.97 1.21 1.63
CA VAL A 452 -22.57 2.56 2.07
C VAL A 452 -21.77 3.31 1.01
N MET A 453 -20.92 2.63 0.24
CA MET A 453 -20.22 3.24 -0.90
C MET A 453 -21.21 3.77 -1.94
N HIS A 454 -22.24 2.99 -2.28
CA HIS A 454 -23.27 3.43 -3.23
C HIS A 454 -24.10 4.59 -2.70
N ALA A 455 -24.52 4.55 -1.43
CA ALA A 455 -25.26 5.64 -0.79
C ALA A 455 -24.47 6.96 -0.81
N PHE A 456 -23.18 6.92 -0.48
CA PHE A 456 -22.28 8.07 -0.58
C PHE A 456 -22.13 8.58 -2.02
N MET A 457 -21.96 7.69 -3.00
CA MET A 457 -21.87 8.07 -4.41
C MET A 457 -23.14 8.71 -4.94
N GLU A 458 -24.31 8.38 -4.38
CA GLU A 458 -25.61 8.97 -4.69
C GLU A 458 -25.86 10.30 -3.94
N GLY A 459 -24.91 10.76 -3.13
CA GLY A 459 -24.96 12.02 -2.38
C GLY A 459 -25.72 11.90 -1.04
N GLY A 460 -25.94 10.67 -0.56
CA GLY A 460 -26.45 10.42 0.80
C GLY A 460 -25.30 10.51 1.81
N SER A 461 -25.60 10.99 3.04
CA SER A 461 -24.65 10.91 4.15
C SER A 461 -24.77 9.54 4.82
N VAL A 462 -23.61 8.98 5.14
CA VAL A 462 -23.45 7.71 5.88
C VAL A 462 -22.56 7.92 7.13
N ASP A 463 -22.36 9.17 7.54
CA ASP A 463 -21.48 9.49 8.68
C ASP A 463 -21.99 8.84 9.97
N GLY A 464 -21.03 8.23 10.70
CA GLY A 464 -21.30 7.54 11.95
C GLY A 464 -21.94 6.16 11.82
N GLU A 465 -22.19 5.66 10.61
CA GLU A 465 -22.66 4.29 10.42
C GLU A 465 -21.64 3.25 10.93
N ARG A 466 -22.15 2.14 11.42
CA ARG A 466 -21.36 1.00 11.90
C ARG A 466 -21.85 -0.26 11.20
N ILE A 467 -20.93 -0.94 10.54
CA ILE A 467 -21.15 -2.23 9.90
C ILE A 467 -20.52 -3.31 10.77
N ILE A 468 -21.22 -4.40 11.03
CA ILE A 468 -20.69 -5.54 11.77
C ILE A 468 -20.37 -6.64 10.77
N ALA A 469 -19.09 -6.83 10.48
CA ALA A 469 -18.64 -7.92 9.66
C ALA A 469 -18.54 -9.23 10.46
N PRO A 470 -18.76 -10.40 9.83
CA PRO A 470 -18.51 -11.67 10.48
C PRO A 470 -17.04 -11.80 10.90
N LEU A 471 -16.77 -12.09 12.17
CA LEU A 471 -15.43 -12.44 12.61
C LEU A 471 -15.13 -13.88 12.14
N PRO A 472 -14.04 -14.12 11.42
CA PRO A 472 -13.64 -15.49 11.03
C PRO A 472 -13.30 -16.32 12.28
N ASP A 473 -13.37 -17.64 12.16
CA ASP A 473 -12.86 -18.51 13.22
C ASP A 473 -11.35 -18.34 13.32
N LEU A 474 -10.88 -17.79 14.45
CA LEU A 474 -9.46 -17.49 14.66
C LEU A 474 -8.63 -18.74 14.99
N THR A 475 -9.25 -19.92 15.10
CA THR A 475 -8.56 -21.22 15.22
C THR A 475 -8.40 -21.94 13.88
N GLU A 476 -9.09 -21.50 12.82
CA GLU A 476 -8.96 -22.06 11.48
C GLU A 476 -7.88 -21.32 10.68
N LEU A 477 -6.96 -22.07 10.10
CA LEU A 477 -5.92 -21.51 9.23
C LEU A 477 -6.40 -21.48 7.78
N PRO A 478 -6.29 -20.35 7.09
CA PRO A 478 -6.77 -20.17 5.71
C PRO A 478 -5.79 -20.77 4.68
N PHE A 479 -5.54 -22.09 4.72
CA PHE A 479 -4.68 -22.81 3.79
C PHE A 479 -5.49 -23.66 2.81
#